data_3bf6f4b78eada4c38ef73abb4763b4ec
#
_entry.id   3bf6f4b78eada4c38ef73abb4763b4ec
#
_cell.length_a   1.000
_cell.length_b   1.000
_cell.length_c   1.000
_cell.angle_alpha   90.00
_cell.angle_beta   90.00
_cell.angle_gamma   90.00
#
_symmetry.space_group_name_H-M   'P 1'
#
loop_
_entity.id
_entity.type
_entity.pdbx_description
1 polymer ?
#
loop_
_entity_poly.entity_id
_entity_poly.type
_entity_poly.pdbx_seq_one_letter_code
_entity_poly.pdbx_strand_id
1 'polypeptide(L)'
;MQKISIISSPPPTVPPVQSEGSGQTSKQPSPRTLASMELTEQGRILLERGRSDDAIRVLERAISIDSGNGRNYFYMAEAWLHKENKEQAKEFNRIAEIYLRDDPEWESRIIRQRDRIHALPK
;
A
#
# COMPACT_ATOMS: atom_id res chain seq x y z
N MET A 1 3.72 48.70 17.71
CA MET A 1 3.81 48.18 17.49
C MET A 1 3.97 47.23 17.29
N GLN A 2 3.97 47.08 17.33
CA GLN A 2 4.14 46.22 17.04
C GLN A 2 4.10 45.19 16.86
N LYS A 3 3.80 45.35 17.01
CA LYS A 3 3.66 44.42 16.81
C LYS A 3 3.76 43.49 16.35
N ILE A 4 3.51 43.81 16.48
CA ILE A 4 3.42 42.94 15.97
C ILE A 4 3.64 42.03 15.52
N SER A 5 3.55 42.25 15.55
CA SER A 5 3.64 41.35 15.08
C SER A 5 3.77 40.39 14.85
N ILE A 6 3.55 40.53 15.07
CA ILE A 6 3.53 39.62 14.78
C ILE A 6 3.53 38.69 14.47
N ILE A 7 3.34 38.91 14.62
CA ILE A 7 3.23 38.04 14.29
C ILE A 7 3.32 37.10 13.93
N SER A 8 3.24 37.19 13.96
CA SER A 8 3.22 36.23 13.59
C SER A 8 3.33 35.23 13.31
N SER A 9 3.25 35.15 13.43
CA SER A 9 3.23 34.10 13.15
C SER A 9 3.39 33.12 12.86
N PRO A 10 3.31 33.04 13.01
CA PRO A 10 3.31 31.93 12.74
C PRO A 10 3.42 31.00 12.53
N PRO A 11 3.37 30.88 12.53
CA PRO A 11 3.33 29.83 12.32
C PRO A 11 3.57 28.90 12.07
N PRO A 12 3.62 28.81 12.00
CA PRO A 12 3.71 27.78 11.79
C PRO A 12 4.03 26.83 11.72
N THR A 13 4.11 26.73 11.88
CA THR A 13 4.39 25.85 11.87
C THR A 13 4.46 24.90 11.87
N VAL A 14 4.32 24.81 12.04
CA VAL A 14 4.32 23.88 12.06
C VAL A 14 4.55 22.99 11.88
N PRO A 15 4.58 22.91 11.91
CA PRO A 15 4.72 21.91 11.85
C PRO A 15 5.10 21.05 11.91
N PRO A 16 5.25 21.03 12.05
CA PRO A 16 5.53 20.13 12.18
C PRO A 16 5.70 19.29 12.45
N VAL A 17 5.67 19.35 12.67
CA VAL A 17 5.76 18.61 12.89
C VAL A 17 5.92 17.78 13.06
N GLN A 18 5.81 17.74 13.26
CA GLN A 18 5.88 17.03 13.44
C GLN A 18 6.12 16.20 13.58
N SER A 19 6.20 16.33 13.74
CA SER A 19 6.34 15.61 13.95
C SER A 19 6.64 14.83 14.08
N GLU A 20 6.70 14.77 14.25
CA GLU A 20 6.87 14.04 14.43
C GLU A 20 7.06 13.31 14.85
N GLY A 21 7.07 13.43 15.17
CA GLY A 21 7.17 12.78 15.57
C GLY A 21 7.11 12.01 15.95
N SER A 22 7.06 12.06 16.14
CA SER A 22 6.91 11.40 16.53
C SER A 22 6.66 10.47 16.54
N GLY A 23 6.59 10.24 16.42
CA GLY A 23 6.40 9.41 16.43
C GLY A 23 6.08 8.62 16.91
N GLN A 24 6.05 8.69 17.13
CA GLN A 24 5.81 8.02 17.78
C GLN A 24 5.02 7.52 18.15
N THR A 25 5.53 7.59 18.40
CA THR A 25 4.57 7.13 19.12
C THR A 25 3.32 6.95 18.64
N SER A 26 3.00 7.56 17.83
CA SER A 26 1.67 7.51 17.33
C SER A 26 1.36 6.20 16.71
N LYS A 27 0.24 5.64 17.07
CA LYS A 27 -0.24 4.43 16.45
C LYS A 27 -1.01 4.71 15.19
N GLN A 28 -1.20 5.98 14.89
CA GLN A 28 -1.97 6.34 13.72
C GLN A 28 -1.09 6.39 12.50
N PRO A 29 -1.57 5.88 11.36
CA PRO A 29 -0.79 5.96 10.13
C PRO A 29 -0.60 7.40 9.69
N SER A 30 0.48 7.65 8.98
CA SER A 30 0.73 8.95 8.39
C SER A 30 -0.32 9.26 7.32
N PRO A 31 -0.46 10.52 6.92
CA PRO A 31 -1.38 10.83 5.81
C PRO A 31 -1.03 10.09 4.53
N ARG A 32 0.26 9.87 4.26
CA ARG A 32 0.65 9.10 3.09
C ARG A 32 0.19 7.66 3.20
N THR A 33 0.36 7.09 4.37
CA THR A 33 -0.09 5.71 4.58
C THR A 33 -1.59 5.60 4.41
N LEU A 34 -2.35 6.57 4.96
CA LEU A 34 -3.79 6.55 4.81
C LEU A 34 -4.21 6.65 3.36
N ALA A 35 -3.56 7.54 2.59
CA ALA A 35 -3.89 7.69 1.18
C ALA A 35 -3.61 6.39 0.42
N SER A 36 -2.48 5.76 0.73
CA SER A 36 -2.15 4.50 0.10
C SER A 36 -3.17 3.43 0.46
N MET A 37 -3.59 3.37 1.73
CA MET A 37 -4.56 2.37 2.16
C MET A 37 -5.90 2.52 1.46
N GLU A 38 -6.32 3.76 1.20
CA GLU A 38 -7.56 3.97 0.46
C GLU A 38 -7.44 3.43 -0.96
N LEU A 39 -6.31 3.68 -1.60
CA LEU A 39 -6.09 3.15 -2.94
C LEU A 39 -5.99 1.63 -2.94
N THR A 40 -5.38 1.07 -1.89
CA THR A 40 -5.33 -0.38 -1.76
C THR A 40 -6.74 -0.97 -1.72
N GLU A 41 -7.63 -0.33 -0.95
CA GLU A 41 -9.00 -0.81 -0.84
C GLU A 41 -9.73 -0.68 -2.17
N GLN A 42 -9.52 0.42 -2.89
CA GLN A 42 -10.11 0.57 -4.21
C GLN A 42 -9.63 -0.53 -5.15
N GLY A 43 -8.34 -0.84 -5.09
CA GLY A 43 -7.80 -1.91 -5.92
C GLY A 43 -8.44 -3.25 -5.60
N ARG A 44 -8.61 -3.54 -4.31
CA ARG A 44 -9.24 -4.78 -3.88
C ARG A 44 -10.66 -4.88 -4.42
N ILE A 45 -11.42 -3.78 -4.33
CA ILE A 45 -12.79 -3.77 -4.81
C ILE A 45 -12.84 -3.99 -6.32
N LEU A 46 -11.93 -3.34 -7.05
CA LEU A 46 -11.89 -3.51 -8.49
C LEU A 46 -11.61 -4.96 -8.88
N LEU A 47 -10.73 -5.61 -8.11
CA LEU A 47 -10.45 -7.03 -8.34
C LEU A 47 -11.71 -7.88 -8.14
N GLU A 48 -12.49 -7.58 -7.08
CA GLU A 48 -13.72 -8.31 -6.84
C GLU A 48 -14.71 -8.15 -7.98
N ARG A 49 -14.63 -7.04 -8.70
CA ARG A 49 -15.50 -6.78 -9.83
C ARG A 49 -14.93 -7.28 -11.15
N GLY A 50 -13.80 -7.97 -11.10
CA GLY A 50 -13.19 -8.49 -12.31
C GLY A 50 -12.48 -7.45 -13.16
N ARG A 51 -12.19 -6.28 -12.60
CA ARG A 51 -11.56 -5.20 -13.34
C ARG A 51 -10.07 -5.14 -13.04
N SER A 52 -9.36 -6.15 -13.50
CA SER A 52 -7.95 -6.32 -13.15
C SER A 52 -7.06 -5.20 -13.66
N ASP A 53 -7.29 -4.72 -14.88
CA ASP A 53 -6.45 -3.65 -15.40
C ASP A 53 -6.61 -2.37 -14.61
N ASP A 54 -7.85 -2.04 -14.24
CA ASP A 54 -8.09 -0.87 -13.43
C ASP A 54 -7.47 -1.03 -12.05
N ALA A 55 -7.57 -2.23 -11.49
CA ALA A 55 -6.97 -2.50 -10.19
C ALA A 55 -5.45 -2.28 -10.23
N ILE A 56 -4.80 -2.75 -11.29
CA ILE A 56 -3.36 -2.57 -11.43
C ILE A 56 -3.00 -1.09 -11.41
N ARG A 57 -3.74 -0.27 -12.16
CA ARG A 57 -3.44 1.16 -12.19
C ARG A 57 -3.56 1.81 -10.83
N VAL A 58 -4.64 1.46 -10.11
CA VAL A 58 -4.86 2.03 -8.78
C VAL A 58 -3.80 1.55 -7.80
N LEU A 59 -3.45 0.27 -7.85
CA LEU A 59 -2.44 -0.28 -6.96
C LEU A 59 -1.05 0.26 -7.25
N GLU A 60 -0.76 0.55 -8.51
CA GLU A 60 0.52 1.19 -8.84
C GLU A 60 0.61 2.56 -8.19
N ARG A 61 -0.49 3.29 -8.17
CA ARG A 61 -0.51 4.57 -7.47
C ARG A 61 -0.31 4.38 -5.96
N ALA A 62 -0.95 3.37 -5.39
CA ALA A 62 -0.77 3.09 -3.98
C ALA A 62 0.70 2.80 -3.67
N ILE A 63 1.34 2.02 -4.51
CA ILE A 63 2.75 1.68 -4.32
C ILE A 63 3.63 2.92 -4.44
N SER A 64 3.31 3.81 -5.37
CA SER A 64 4.13 5.02 -5.53
C SER A 64 4.02 5.93 -4.32
N ILE A 65 2.91 5.88 -3.59
CA ILE A 65 2.74 6.68 -2.40
C ILE A 65 3.40 6.01 -1.19
N ASP A 66 3.26 4.69 -1.07
CA ASP A 66 3.79 3.95 0.07
C ASP A 66 4.31 2.62 -0.42
N SER A 67 5.56 2.58 -0.80
CA SER A 67 6.15 1.39 -1.41
C SER A 67 6.39 0.26 -0.42
N GLY A 68 6.22 0.52 0.89
CA GLY A 68 6.43 -0.52 1.90
C GLY A 68 5.17 -1.24 2.32
N ASN A 69 4.02 -0.91 1.73
CA ASN A 69 2.77 -1.56 2.10
C ASN A 69 2.64 -2.87 1.33
N GLY A 70 2.95 -3.98 2.01
CA GLY A 70 2.98 -5.28 1.35
C GLY A 70 1.66 -5.73 0.79
N ARG A 71 0.54 -5.22 1.32
CA ARG A 71 -0.76 -5.62 0.80
C ARG A 71 -0.94 -5.19 -0.65
N ASN A 72 -0.34 -4.06 -1.03
CA ASN A 72 -0.42 -3.61 -2.42
C ASN A 72 0.17 -4.64 -3.36
N TYR A 73 1.29 -5.23 -2.96
CA TYR A 73 1.93 -6.24 -3.81
C TYR A 73 1.13 -7.53 -3.86
N PHE A 74 0.48 -7.88 -2.73
CA PHE A 74 -0.39 -9.05 -2.73
C PHE A 74 -1.54 -8.87 -3.73
N TYR A 75 -2.17 -7.70 -3.72
CA TYR A 75 -3.28 -7.47 -4.65
C TYR A 75 -2.79 -7.30 -6.09
N MET A 76 -1.58 -6.78 -6.29
CA MET A 76 -0.99 -6.78 -7.63
C MET A 76 -0.83 -8.20 -8.15
N ALA A 77 -0.36 -9.10 -7.28
CA ALA A 77 -0.22 -10.50 -7.67
C ALA A 77 -1.59 -11.10 -8.01
N GLU A 78 -2.64 -10.74 -7.24
CA GLU A 78 -3.99 -11.20 -7.55
C GLU A 78 -4.43 -10.72 -8.93
N ALA A 79 -4.16 -9.44 -9.24
CA ALA A 79 -4.56 -8.90 -10.52
C ALA A 79 -3.89 -9.62 -11.68
N TRP A 80 -2.59 -9.86 -11.56
CA TRP A 80 -1.88 -10.56 -12.61
C TRP A 80 -2.27 -12.03 -12.68
N LEU A 81 -2.63 -12.63 -11.53
CA LEU A 81 -3.16 -13.98 -11.51
C LEU A 81 -4.46 -14.06 -12.32
N HIS A 82 -5.36 -13.09 -12.11
CA HIS A 82 -6.60 -13.04 -12.87
C HIS A 82 -6.36 -12.87 -14.36
N LYS A 83 -5.29 -12.17 -14.72
CA LYS A 83 -4.92 -11.99 -16.12
C LYS A 83 -4.13 -13.18 -16.65
N GLU A 84 -3.89 -14.17 -15.80
CA GLU A 84 -3.16 -15.39 -16.16
C GLU A 84 -1.73 -15.11 -16.59
N ASN A 85 -1.16 -14.04 -16.06
CA ASN A 85 0.24 -13.73 -16.31
C ASN A 85 1.07 -14.27 -15.15
N LYS A 86 1.57 -15.48 -15.33
CA LYS A 86 2.23 -16.20 -14.26
C LYS A 86 3.49 -15.52 -13.79
N GLU A 87 4.28 -14.99 -14.71
CA GLU A 87 5.54 -14.35 -14.34
C GLU A 87 5.34 -13.13 -13.46
N GLN A 88 4.43 -12.25 -13.87
CA GLN A 88 4.16 -11.05 -13.09
C GLN A 88 3.55 -11.42 -11.74
N ALA A 89 2.62 -12.37 -11.73
CA ALA A 89 2.00 -12.79 -10.49
C ALA A 89 3.02 -13.31 -9.50
N LYS A 90 3.96 -14.14 -9.97
CA LYS A 90 5.02 -14.69 -9.12
C LYS A 90 5.87 -13.58 -8.52
N GLU A 91 6.24 -12.62 -9.34
CA GLU A 91 7.12 -11.56 -8.87
C GLU A 91 6.45 -10.74 -7.77
N PHE A 92 5.20 -10.36 -7.96
CA PHE A 92 4.50 -9.57 -6.95
C PHE A 92 4.19 -10.39 -5.69
N ASN A 93 3.89 -11.68 -5.84
CA ASN A 93 3.71 -12.54 -4.68
C ASN A 93 4.99 -12.61 -3.85
N ARG A 94 6.14 -12.70 -4.53
CA ARG A 94 7.43 -12.74 -3.84
C ARG A 94 7.69 -11.45 -3.07
N ILE A 95 7.39 -10.30 -3.67
CA ILE A 95 7.59 -9.03 -3.00
C ILE A 95 6.67 -8.91 -1.80
N ALA A 96 5.41 -9.33 -1.96
CA ALA A 96 4.46 -9.30 -0.86
C ALA A 96 4.97 -10.11 0.32
N GLU A 97 5.56 -11.25 0.05
CA GLU A 97 6.08 -12.09 1.14
C GLU A 97 7.18 -11.36 1.91
N ILE A 98 8.04 -10.63 1.21
CA ILE A 98 9.11 -9.91 1.88
C ILE A 98 8.54 -8.92 2.90
N TYR A 99 7.50 -8.18 2.52
CA TYR A 99 6.96 -7.14 3.38
C TYR A 99 5.98 -7.66 4.42
N LEU A 100 5.38 -8.83 4.22
CA LEU A 100 4.33 -9.32 5.10
C LEU A 100 4.71 -10.59 5.84
N ARG A 101 5.98 -10.97 5.81
CA ARG A 101 6.39 -12.27 6.36
C ARG A 101 6.15 -12.40 7.85
N ASP A 102 6.12 -11.27 8.57
CA ASP A 102 5.94 -11.32 10.02
C ASP A 102 4.49 -11.31 10.43
N ASP A 103 3.57 -11.33 9.50
CA ASP A 103 2.13 -11.34 9.77
C ASP A 103 1.58 -12.70 9.37
N PRO A 104 1.28 -13.58 10.37
CA PRO A 104 0.88 -14.95 10.03
C PRO A 104 -0.36 -15.04 9.17
N GLU A 105 -1.32 -14.13 9.37
CA GLU A 105 -2.53 -14.17 8.57
C GLU A 105 -2.24 -13.87 7.11
N TRP A 106 -1.43 -12.85 6.85
CA TRP A 106 -1.08 -12.52 5.49
C TRP A 106 -0.16 -13.55 4.87
N GLU A 107 0.71 -14.13 5.68
CA GLU A 107 1.59 -15.17 5.15
C GLU A 107 0.79 -16.36 4.65
N SER A 108 -0.25 -16.76 5.38
CA SER A 108 -1.13 -17.83 4.91
C SER A 108 -1.76 -17.49 3.56
N ARG A 109 -2.22 -16.25 3.43
CA ARG A 109 -2.85 -15.82 2.19
C ARG A 109 -1.85 -15.81 1.03
N ILE A 110 -0.62 -15.40 1.32
CA ILE A 110 0.43 -15.37 0.30
C ILE A 110 0.76 -16.78 -0.18
N ILE A 111 0.82 -17.73 0.75
CA ILE A 111 1.10 -19.12 0.38
C ILE A 111 0.00 -19.68 -0.49
N ARG A 112 -1.26 -19.45 -0.13
CA ARG A 112 -2.37 -19.92 -0.94
C ARG A 112 -2.36 -19.27 -2.32
N GLN A 113 -2.02 -18.00 -2.37
CA GLN A 113 -1.93 -17.32 -3.66
C GLN A 113 -0.80 -17.91 -4.49
N ARG A 114 0.33 -18.20 -3.87
CA ARG A 114 1.46 -18.80 -4.58
C ARG A 114 1.06 -20.14 -5.20
N ASP A 115 0.30 -20.94 -4.46
CA ASP A 115 -0.15 -22.23 -5.00
C ASP A 115 -1.04 -22.03 -6.23
N ARG A 116 -1.92 -21.04 -6.17
CA ARG A 116 -2.79 -20.76 -7.32
C ARG A 116 -1.98 -20.27 -8.52
N ILE A 117 -0.95 -19.46 -8.26
CA ILE A 117 -0.09 -18.99 -9.34
C ILE A 117 0.65 -20.14 -9.97
N HIS A 118 1.19 -21.06 -9.15
CA HIS A 118 1.91 -22.21 -9.69
C HIS A 118 1.01 -23.11 -10.51
N ALA A 119 -0.27 -23.10 -10.24
CA ALA A 119 -1.21 -23.92 -10.99
C ALA A 119 -1.52 -23.36 -12.37
N LEU A 120 -1.12 -22.12 -12.65
CA LEU A 120 -1.33 -21.53 -13.97
C LEU A 120 -0.44 -22.22 -15.00
N PRO A 121 -0.92 -22.39 -16.24
CA PRO A 121 -0.05 -22.88 -17.29
C PRO A 121 1.05 -21.87 -17.57
N LYS A 122 2.13 -22.38 -18.15
CA LYS A 122 3.27 -21.52 -18.43
C LYS A 122 2.98 -20.52 -19.53
#